data_42903e8c234450404074fc25c3261061
#
_entry.id   42903e8c234450404074fc25c3261061
#
_cell.length_a   1.000
_cell.length_b   1.000
_cell.length_c   1.000
_cell.angle_alpha   90.00
_cell.angle_beta   90.00
_cell.angle_gamma   90.00
#
_symmetry.space_group_name_H-M   'P 1'
#
loop_
_entity.id
_entity.type
_entity.pdbx_description
1 polymer ?
#
loop_
_entity_poly.entity_id
_entity_poly.type
_entity_poly.pdbx_seq_one_letter_code
_entity_poly.pdbx_strand_id
1 'polypeptide(L)'
;IFFWVAGLCASLLCCVGLVYYWRVFYSYGRYPFAALSAPLLTACLAGITLLGWGIAYLLAHTVQNFSVKAAAAIFCVGLLFAFVTPPLQEPDASMHYLRAYTISTGKFDFNDKRTYPDDVAALFSAFNGAWTAAHSGATIKVTLPQNAAGTDAEQTTNGDAISNRYLDYQKLRDGDAATREKYEENNLYQQPTEASVWNFTVLPMLPQAAGMAITRLFGGGALACVYGARIGNLLVYALLCLFALQNCKRYRPLFVAFMLLPMTLFLAASCNYDGLLLGLYWFAASYYCKDEITDKDMIFFCIVYALMVHVKLNNILWLCLPLVLPMKAWKCRLKKWQMAAIALCSAVALFVATSVYNGLFMHGFENLGRMIEGVNQIEQLKFIFSNIPRYLAVLLGTLYENNFFLFQTGMFGASDTGIVFVSTFAVVVLFFAATLSVHEKSSLSRRSAIGLFLLALAYAGLSMTGLYLTYTPLMMARVIGLQARYFLPVFLMLFILVAALLSAVIAPTQMGEKRAQTLGFSVSVGFGIISALLLFQTYFVGPVTMVTA
;
A
#
# COMPACT_ATOMS: atom_id res chain seq x y z
N ILE A 1 -18.73 26.57 -8.85
CA ILE A 1 -18.64 26.23 -10.28
C ILE A 1 -17.26 26.60 -10.83
N PHE A 2 -16.79 27.86 -10.71
CA PHE A 2 -15.51 28.32 -11.23
C PHE A 2 -14.32 27.40 -10.81
N PHE A 3 -14.22 27.06 -9.53
CA PHE A 3 -13.15 26.16 -9.02
C PHE A 3 -13.18 24.78 -9.70
N TRP A 4 -14.37 24.20 -9.88
CA TRP A 4 -14.53 22.90 -10.53
C TRP A 4 -14.15 22.94 -12.01
N VAL A 5 -14.57 23.98 -12.72
CA VAL A 5 -14.24 24.17 -14.13
C VAL A 5 -12.73 24.42 -14.30
N ALA A 6 -12.16 25.30 -13.49
CA ALA A 6 -10.72 25.59 -13.53
C ALA A 6 -9.87 24.36 -13.23
N GLY A 7 -10.24 23.57 -12.21
CA GLY A 7 -9.57 22.32 -11.86
C GLY A 7 -9.66 21.27 -12.97
N LEU A 8 -10.83 21.12 -13.58
CA LEU A 8 -11.02 20.22 -14.72
C LEU A 8 -10.17 20.65 -15.91
N CYS A 9 -10.21 21.94 -16.29
CA CYS A 9 -9.41 22.47 -17.38
C CYS A 9 -7.90 22.29 -17.13
N ALA A 10 -7.43 22.58 -15.90
CA ALA A 10 -6.04 22.37 -15.53
C ALA A 10 -5.64 20.88 -15.63
N SER A 11 -6.50 19.98 -15.18
CA SER A 11 -6.24 18.52 -15.27
C SER A 11 -6.20 18.04 -16.72
N LEU A 12 -7.11 18.52 -17.57
CA LEU A 12 -7.09 18.18 -19.00
C LEU A 12 -5.86 18.75 -19.72
N LEU A 13 -5.44 19.97 -19.39
CA LEU A 13 -4.22 20.56 -19.91
C LEU A 13 -2.99 19.78 -19.46
N CYS A 14 -2.95 19.29 -18.21
CA CYS A 14 -1.90 18.38 -17.74
C CYS A 14 -1.88 17.07 -18.53
N CYS A 15 -3.04 16.49 -18.84
CA CYS A 15 -3.11 15.28 -19.68
C CYS A 15 -2.53 15.52 -21.08
N VAL A 16 -2.93 16.62 -21.72
CA VAL A 16 -2.40 17.01 -23.05
C VAL A 16 -0.89 17.28 -22.96
N GLY A 17 -0.45 18.01 -21.93
CA GLY A 17 0.96 18.31 -21.67
C GLY A 17 1.80 17.05 -21.45
N LEU A 18 1.29 16.08 -20.70
CA LEU A 18 1.93 14.78 -20.51
C LEU A 18 2.08 14.02 -21.83
N VAL A 19 1.02 13.93 -22.64
CA VAL A 19 1.09 13.23 -23.94
C VAL A 19 2.02 13.95 -24.90
N TYR A 20 2.00 15.29 -24.91
CA TYR A 20 2.89 16.10 -25.74
C TYR A 20 4.36 15.97 -25.31
N TYR A 21 4.64 16.14 -24.02
CA TYR A 21 5.96 15.92 -23.42
C TYR A 21 6.51 14.54 -23.79
N TRP A 22 5.69 13.53 -23.72
CA TRP A 22 5.97 12.18 -24.13
C TRP A 22 6.34 12.05 -25.59
N ARG A 23 5.55 12.66 -26.47
CA ARG A 23 5.76 12.61 -27.89
C ARG A 23 7.02 13.37 -28.30
N VAL A 24 7.32 14.48 -27.66
CA VAL A 24 8.48 15.32 -27.99
C VAL A 24 9.76 14.78 -27.39
N PHE A 25 9.76 14.37 -26.14
CA PHE A 25 10.96 13.86 -25.49
C PHE A 25 11.25 12.39 -25.80
N TYR A 26 10.24 11.59 -26.05
CA TYR A 26 10.38 10.16 -26.32
C TYR A 26 10.24 9.78 -27.79
N SER A 27 9.84 10.67 -28.66
CA SER A 27 9.90 10.39 -30.10
C SER A 27 11.33 10.27 -30.62
N TYR A 28 12.31 10.78 -29.90
CA TYR A 28 13.72 10.58 -30.20
C TYR A 28 14.22 9.17 -29.83
N GLY A 29 13.66 8.56 -28.81
CA GLY A 29 13.85 7.14 -28.53
C GLY A 29 12.63 6.39 -29.06
N ARG A 30 12.79 5.55 -30.05
CA ARG A 30 11.74 4.64 -30.52
C ARG A 30 11.40 3.68 -29.40
N TYR A 31 10.49 4.09 -28.52
CA TYR A 31 9.94 3.16 -27.54
C TYR A 31 8.95 2.24 -28.29
N PRO A 32 9.23 0.94 -28.39
CA PRO A 32 8.29 -0.01 -28.99
C PRO A 32 7.01 -0.21 -28.15
N PHE A 33 6.86 0.57 -27.08
CA PHE A 33 5.86 0.40 -26.03
C PHE A 33 4.58 1.21 -26.22
N ALA A 34 4.52 2.08 -27.21
CA ALA A 34 3.28 2.78 -27.51
C ALA A 34 2.29 1.82 -28.20
N ALA A 35 1.81 0.83 -27.47
CA ALA A 35 0.67 0.00 -27.90
C ALA A 35 -0.58 0.87 -28.12
N LEU A 36 -0.61 2.07 -27.51
CA LEU A 36 -1.68 3.03 -27.69
C LEU A 36 -1.16 4.19 -28.56
N SER A 37 -1.85 4.48 -29.65
CA SER A 37 -1.61 5.70 -30.41
C SER A 37 -1.79 6.93 -29.52
N ALA A 38 -1.04 8.02 -29.77
CA ALA A 38 -1.14 9.25 -28.97
C ALA A 38 -2.57 9.80 -28.85
N PRO A 39 -3.45 9.76 -29.89
CA PRO A 39 -4.85 10.13 -29.75
C PRO A 39 -5.61 9.22 -28.80
N LEU A 40 -5.40 7.92 -28.86
CA LEU A 40 -6.08 6.96 -27.99
C LEU A 40 -5.62 7.12 -26.53
N LEU A 41 -4.34 7.30 -26.29
CA LEU A 41 -3.80 7.59 -24.96
C LEU A 41 -4.39 8.88 -24.39
N THR A 42 -4.44 9.96 -25.20
CA THR A 42 -5.07 11.22 -24.80
C THR A 42 -6.54 11.04 -24.45
N ALA A 43 -7.28 10.27 -25.28
CA ALA A 43 -8.68 9.98 -25.03
C ALA A 43 -8.90 9.18 -23.73
N CYS A 44 -8.07 8.18 -23.46
CA CYS A 44 -8.12 7.41 -22.21
C CYS A 44 -7.84 8.29 -20.99
N LEU A 45 -6.79 9.10 -21.01
CA LEU A 45 -6.44 10.00 -19.91
C LEU A 45 -7.51 11.08 -19.70
N ALA A 46 -8.03 11.66 -20.78
CA ALA A 46 -9.12 12.63 -20.71
C ALA A 46 -10.39 11.96 -20.15
N GLY A 47 -10.74 10.76 -20.60
CA GLY A 47 -11.88 9.99 -20.11
C GLY A 47 -11.78 9.69 -18.60
N ILE A 48 -10.63 9.21 -18.14
CA ILE A 48 -10.36 8.96 -16.71
C ILE A 48 -10.46 10.26 -15.92
N THR A 49 -9.91 11.36 -16.44
CA THR A 49 -9.96 12.68 -15.78
C THR A 49 -11.39 13.19 -15.69
N LEU A 50 -12.16 13.14 -16.77
CA LEU A 50 -13.57 13.55 -16.79
C LEU A 50 -14.42 12.70 -15.82
N LEU A 51 -14.22 11.39 -15.83
CA LEU A 51 -14.92 10.50 -14.92
C LEU A 51 -14.56 10.79 -13.45
N GLY A 52 -13.28 10.97 -13.15
CA GLY A 52 -12.80 11.29 -11.80
C GLY A 52 -13.38 12.63 -11.29
N TRP A 53 -13.35 13.68 -12.11
CA TRP A 53 -13.93 14.98 -11.77
C TRP A 53 -15.44 14.93 -11.68
N GLY A 54 -16.13 14.16 -12.54
CA GLY A 54 -17.57 13.94 -12.47
C GLY A 54 -17.98 13.26 -11.17
N ILE A 55 -17.29 12.20 -10.78
CA ILE A 55 -17.51 11.51 -9.50
C ILE A 55 -17.22 12.46 -8.33
N ALA A 56 -16.11 13.18 -8.34
CA ALA A 56 -15.78 14.14 -7.29
C ALA A 56 -16.85 15.25 -7.17
N TYR A 57 -17.36 15.78 -8.28
CA TYR A 57 -18.43 16.77 -8.30
C TYR A 57 -19.73 16.21 -7.72
N LEU A 58 -20.15 15.03 -8.15
CA LEU A 58 -21.34 14.35 -7.63
C LEU A 58 -21.22 14.12 -6.12
N LEU A 59 -20.12 13.53 -5.67
CA LEU A 59 -19.88 13.29 -4.23
C LEU A 59 -19.88 14.59 -3.42
N ALA A 60 -19.32 15.67 -3.98
CA ALA A 60 -19.30 16.96 -3.30
C ALA A 60 -20.69 17.55 -3.09
N HIS A 61 -21.62 17.34 -4.03
CA HIS A 61 -22.94 17.99 -4.01
C HIS A 61 -24.06 17.09 -3.48
N THR A 62 -23.94 15.76 -3.61
CA THR A 62 -25.00 14.82 -3.21
C THR A 62 -24.80 14.25 -1.81
N VAL A 63 -23.55 14.09 -1.36
CA VAL A 63 -23.25 13.47 -0.06
C VAL A 63 -22.97 14.54 0.99
N GLN A 64 -23.87 14.69 1.96
CA GLN A 64 -23.75 15.69 3.05
C GLN A 64 -22.77 15.24 4.14
N ASN A 65 -22.76 13.94 4.47
CA ASN A 65 -21.89 13.40 5.51
C ASN A 65 -20.45 13.34 5.03
N PHE A 66 -19.55 14.09 5.70
CA PHE A 66 -18.14 14.17 5.34
C PHE A 66 -17.43 12.80 5.35
N SER A 67 -17.70 11.96 6.36
CA SER A 67 -17.05 10.64 6.48
C SER A 67 -17.47 9.71 5.32
N VAL A 68 -18.75 9.74 4.93
CA VAL A 68 -19.26 8.97 3.79
C VAL A 68 -18.66 9.48 2.48
N LYS A 69 -18.60 10.80 2.32
CA LYS A 69 -17.98 11.44 1.15
C LYS A 69 -16.52 11.05 1.00
N ALA A 70 -15.75 11.10 2.09
CA ALA A 70 -14.34 10.73 2.09
C ALA A 70 -14.14 9.23 1.79
N ALA A 71 -14.93 8.34 2.40
CA ALA A 71 -14.87 6.92 2.14
C ALA A 71 -15.22 6.57 0.67
N ALA A 72 -16.23 7.21 0.10
CA ALA A 72 -16.57 7.04 -1.30
C ALA A 72 -15.46 7.54 -2.23
N ALA A 73 -14.84 8.68 -1.91
CA ALA A 73 -13.69 9.17 -2.69
C ALA A 73 -12.47 8.23 -2.56
N ILE A 74 -12.18 7.71 -1.36
CA ILE A 74 -11.13 6.70 -1.15
C ILE A 74 -11.38 5.48 -2.03
N PHE A 75 -12.61 4.99 -2.07
CA PHE A 75 -12.95 3.86 -2.92
C PHE A 75 -12.81 4.20 -4.41
N CYS A 76 -13.36 5.33 -4.87
CA CYS A 76 -13.29 5.71 -6.29
C CYS A 76 -11.85 6.00 -6.76
N VAL A 77 -11.04 6.72 -5.97
CA VAL A 77 -9.62 6.96 -6.32
C VAL A 77 -8.83 5.67 -6.22
N GLY A 78 -9.11 4.82 -5.23
CA GLY A 78 -8.51 3.49 -5.09
C GLY A 78 -8.79 2.59 -6.29
N LEU A 79 -9.98 2.67 -6.92
CA LEU A 79 -10.27 1.94 -8.16
C LEU A 79 -9.31 2.32 -9.29
N LEU A 80 -8.87 3.58 -9.38
CA LEU A 80 -7.86 3.96 -10.38
C LEU A 80 -6.57 3.16 -10.14
N PHE A 81 -6.09 3.08 -8.89
CA PHE A 81 -4.91 2.26 -8.57
C PHE A 81 -5.14 0.78 -8.85
N ALA A 82 -6.34 0.25 -8.57
CA ALA A 82 -6.66 -1.14 -8.86
C ALA A 82 -6.52 -1.50 -10.34
N PHE A 83 -6.89 -0.59 -11.24
CA PHE A 83 -6.88 -0.83 -12.68
C PHE A 83 -5.58 -0.39 -13.37
N VAL A 84 -4.90 0.64 -12.88
CA VAL A 84 -3.64 1.09 -13.46
C VAL A 84 -2.44 0.23 -13.05
N THR A 85 -2.56 -0.55 -11.99
CA THR A 85 -1.50 -1.47 -11.57
C THR A 85 -1.66 -2.80 -12.32
N PRO A 86 -0.64 -3.25 -13.07
CA PRO A 86 -0.72 -4.54 -13.74
C PRO A 86 -0.85 -5.70 -12.73
N PRO A 87 -1.28 -6.89 -13.16
CA PRO A 87 -1.36 -8.06 -12.30
C PRO A 87 -0.03 -8.39 -11.63
N LEU A 88 -0.07 -8.84 -10.39
CA LEU A 88 1.07 -9.35 -9.62
C LEU A 88 2.25 -8.37 -9.45
N GLN A 89 2.01 -7.05 -9.52
CA GLN A 89 3.05 -6.04 -9.34
C GLN A 89 3.16 -5.50 -7.91
N GLU A 90 2.24 -5.81 -7.03
CA GLU A 90 2.29 -5.46 -5.62
C GLU A 90 3.27 -6.34 -4.84
N PRO A 91 3.77 -5.91 -3.67
CA PRO A 91 4.66 -6.72 -2.85
C PRO A 91 4.06 -8.08 -2.47
N ASP A 92 4.83 -9.15 -2.64
CA ASP A 92 4.45 -10.53 -2.36
C ASP A 92 3.14 -10.97 -3.07
N ALA A 93 2.82 -10.34 -4.20
CA ALA A 93 1.54 -10.47 -4.91
C ALA A 93 1.20 -11.91 -5.29
N SER A 94 2.17 -12.66 -5.80
CA SER A 94 1.99 -14.03 -6.25
C SER A 94 1.49 -14.93 -5.11
N MET A 95 2.16 -14.86 -3.98
CA MET A 95 1.82 -15.65 -2.80
C MET A 95 0.45 -15.24 -2.22
N HIS A 96 0.17 -13.94 -2.15
CA HIS A 96 -1.12 -13.44 -1.66
C HIS A 96 -2.28 -13.79 -2.59
N TYR A 97 -2.05 -13.72 -3.90
CA TYR A 97 -3.03 -14.14 -4.89
C TYR A 97 -3.41 -15.62 -4.71
N LEU A 98 -2.42 -16.52 -4.62
CA LEU A 98 -2.66 -17.95 -4.48
C LEU A 98 -3.42 -18.29 -3.19
N ARG A 99 -3.10 -17.63 -2.08
CA ARG A 99 -3.85 -17.75 -0.82
C ARG A 99 -5.32 -17.38 -0.99
N ALA A 100 -5.56 -16.17 -1.49
CA ALA A 100 -6.92 -15.67 -1.69
C ALA A 100 -7.68 -16.52 -2.71
N TYR A 101 -7.01 -16.96 -3.78
CA TYR A 101 -7.59 -17.82 -4.80
C TYR A 101 -8.05 -19.16 -4.22
N THR A 102 -7.20 -19.84 -3.45
CA THR A 102 -7.54 -21.12 -2.81
C THR A 102 -8.76 -20.98 -1.91
N ILE A 103 -8.80 -19.97 -1.04
CA ILE A 103 -9.96 -19.68 -0.18
C ILE A 103 -11.21 -19.39 -1.04
N SER A 104 -11.08 -18.65 -2.14
CA SER A 104 -12.20 -18.30 -3.03
C SER A 104 -12.84 -19.51 -3.72
N THR A 105 -12.12 -20.63 -3.79
CA THR A 105 -12.65 -21.90 -4.29
C THR A 105 -13.39 -22.72 -3.25
N GLY A 106 -13.55 -22.18 -2.02
CA GLY A 106 -14.15 -22.88 -0.89
C GLY A 106 -13.22 -23.89 -0.22
N LYS A 107 -11.92 -23.85 -0.54
CA LYS A 107 -10.92 -24.71 0.06
C LYS A 107 -10.22 -23.95 1.18
N PHE A 108 -10.26 -24.50 2.37
CA PHE A 108 -9.64 -23.94 3.56
C PHE A 108 -8.51 -24.83 4.10
N ASP A 109 -8.31 -25.98 3.47
CA ASP A 109 -7.17 -26.86 3.67
C ASP A 109 -6.09 -26.58 2.60
N PHE A 110 -4.83 -26.67 2.99
CA PHE A 110 -3.69 -26.41 2.11
C PHE A 110 -2.81 -27.64 2.00
N ASN A 111 -2.45 -27.98 0.74
CA ASN A 111 -1.62 -29.11 0.42
C ASN A 111 -0.49 -28.68 -0.53
N ASP A 112 0.76 -28.94 -0.17
CA ASP A 112 1.96 -28.59 -0.93
C ASP A 112 2.00 -29.19 -2.36
N LYS A 113 1.30 -30.31 -2.58
CA LYS A 113 1.25 -31.02 -3.86
C LYS A 113 0.14 -30.54 -4.78
N ARG A 114 -0.80 -29.72 -4.29
CA ARG A 114 -1.93 -29.27 -5.09
C ARG A 114 -1.48 -28.20 -6.08
N THR A 115 -1.81 -28.41 -7.37
CA THR A 115 -1.57 -27.44 -8.45
C THR A 115 -2.74 -26.52 -8.66
N TYR A 116 -2.49 -25.40 -9.34
CA TYR A 116 -3.51 -24.45 -9.75
C TYR A 116 -3.95 -24.71 -11.20
N PRO A 117 -5.15 -24.22 -11.61
CA PRO A 117 -5.63 -24.33 -13.00
C PRO A 117 -4.71 -23.64 -14.01
N ASP A 118 -4.80 -24.05 -15.27
CA ASP A 118 -3.94 -23.56 -16.36
C ASP A 118 -4.07 -22.06 -16.61
N ASP A 119 -5.25 -21.45 -16.36
CA ASP A 119 -5.43 -20.00 -16.46
C ASP A 119 -4.65 -19.24 -15.38
N VAL A 120 -4.46 -19.83 -14.19
CA VAL A 120 -3.59 -19.29 -13.14
C VAL A 120 -2.13 -19.46 -13.54
N ALA A 121 -1.74 -20.61 -14.10
CA ALA A 121 -0.40 -20.81 -14.62
C ALA A 121 -0.06 -19.82 -15.74
N ALA A 122 -0.99 -19.57 -16.65
CA ALA A 122 -0.85 -18.55 -17.70
C ALA A 122 -0.67 -17.14 -17.10
N LEU A 123 -1.46 -16.78 -16.06
CA LEU A 123 -1.34 -15.50 -15.36
C LEU A 123 0.05 -15.35 -14.74
N PHE A 124 0.53 -16.37 -14.06
CA PHE A 124 1.83 -16.36 -13.40
C PHE A 124 2.97 -16.33 -14.40
N SER A 125 2.88 -17.08 -15.48
CA SER A 125 3.89 -17.06 -16.54
C SER A 125 3.99 -15.68 -17.17
N ALA A 126 2.86 -15.06 -17.52
CA ALA A 126 2.84 -13.76 -18.18
C ALA A 126 3.22 -12.59 -17.25
N PHE A 127 2.89 -12.62 -15.96
CA PHE A 127 3.01 -11.46 -15.06
C PHE A 127 3.85 -11.70 -13.81
N ASN A 128 4.28 -12.94 -13.53
CA ASN A 128 5.07 -13.19 -12.34
C ASN A 128 6.50 -12.68 -12.51
N GLY A 129 7.02 -12.24 -11.40
CA GLY A 129 8.34 -11.62 -11.32
C GLY A 129 8.20 -10.13 -11.01
N ALA A 130 9.03 -9.68 -10.09
CA ALA A 130 9.21 -8.26 -9.80
C ALA A 130 9.85 -7.60 -11.03
N TRP A 131 9.05 -7.46 -12.09
CA TRP A 131 9.51 -6.73 -13.22
C TRP A 131 8.53 -5.59 -13.44
N THR A 132 9.02 -4.51 -13.18
CA THR A 132 8.52 -3.28 -13.75
C THR A 132 9.17 -3.11 -15.09
N ALA A 133 8.65 -2.22 -15.90
CA ALA A 133 9.33 -1.81 -17.10
C ALA A 133 10.81 -1.44 -16.86
N ALA A 134 11.18 -1.07 -15.63
CA ALA A 134 12.56 -0.73 -15.25
C ALA A 134 13.48 -1.94 -15.00
N HIS A 135 12.94 -3.14 -14.82
CA HIS A 135 13.71 -4.32 -14.37
C HIS A 135 13.81 -5.43 -15.40
N SER A 136 13.25 -5.25 -16.57
CA SER A 136 13.35 -6.27 -17.58
C SER A 136 14.67 -6.22 -18.32
N GLY A 137 15.27 -7.36 -18.51
CA GLY A 137 16.57 -7.51 -19.12
C GLY A 137 16.62 -7.32 -20.64
N ALA A 138 15.67 -6.63 -21.26
CA ALA A 138 15.77 -6.37 -22.69
C ALA A 138 16.69 -5.20 -22.98
N THR A 139 17.57 -5.39 -23.92
CA THR A 139 18.43 -4.35 -24.42
C THR A 139 17.66 -3.46 -25.39
N ILE A 140 17.39 -2.22 -25.01
CA ILE A 140 16.95 -1.21 -25.97
C ILE A 140 18.18 -0.55 -26.56
N LYS A 141 18.32 -0.61 -27.88
CA LYS A 141 19.26 0.25 -28.59
C LYS A 141 18.68 1.66 -28.62
N VAL A 142 19.19 2.53 -27.79
CA VAL A 142 18.88 3.95 -27.85
C VAL A 142 19.87 4.58 -28.80
N THR A 143 19.42 4.94 -30.01
CA THR A 143 20.20 5.79 -30.89
C THR A 143 20.12 7.21 -30.33
N LEU A 144 21.15 7.66 -29.67
CA LEU A 144 21.26 9.05 -29.24
C LEU A 144 21.30 9.99 -30.47
N PRO A 145 20.74 11.22 -30.36
CA PRO A 145 20.83 12.20 -31.45
C PRO A 145 22.28 12.39 -31.87
N GLN A 146 22.51 12.54 -33.14
CA GLN A 146 23.84 12.61 -33.78
C GLN A 146 24.84 13.67 -33.25
N ASN A 147 24.44 14.50 -32.33
CA ASN A 147 25.30 15.52 -31.71
C ASN A 147 26.05 15.01 -30.45
N ALA A 148 25.72 13.86 -29.93
CA ALA A 148 26.51 13.16 -28.94
C ALA A 148 27.25 12.04 -29.66
N ALA A 149 28.53 12.20 -29.84
CA ALA A 149 29.47 11.31 -30.56
C ALA A 149 28.95 9.87 -30.71
N GLY A 150 28.41 9.56 -31.85
CA GLY A 150 28.07 8.32 -32.55
C GLY A 150 28.18 6.95 -31.85
N THR A 151 27.94 6.84 -30.56
CA THR A 151 27.94 5.59 -29.84
C THR A 151 26.52 5.15 -29.55
N ASP A 152 26.12 4.03 -30.14
CA ASP A 152 24.91 3.30 -29.72
C ASP A 152 25.07 2.90 -28.25
N ALA A 153 24.35 3.55 -27.35
CA ALA A 153 24.27 3.10 -25.97
C ALA A 153 23.24 1.98 -25.90
N GLU A 154 23.69 0.78 -25.58
CA GLU A 154 22.80 -0.33 -25.26
C GLU A 154 22.31 -0.17 -23.82
N GLN A 155 21.04 0.15 -23.66
CA GLN A 155 20.40 0.17 -22.35
C GLN A 155 19.53 -1.08 -22.22
N THR A 156 19.86 -1.90 -21.23
CA THR A 156 19.07 -3.10 -20.91
C THR A 156 17.75 -2.67 -20.27
N THR A 157 16.65 -2.90 -20.94
CA THR A 157 15.31 -2.71 -20.41
C THR A 157 14.57 -4.03 -20.44
N ASN A 158 13.47 -4.08 -19.74
CA ASN A 158 12.59 -5.23 -19.75
C ASN A 158 11.77 -5.29 -21.03
N GLY A 159 12.29 -5.74 -22.07
CA GLY A 159 11.88 -5.72 -23.45
C GLY A 159 10.44 -5.94 -23.87
N ASP A 160 9.57 -6.33 -22.95
CA ASP A 160 8.18 -6.52 -23.31
C ASP A 160 7.32 -5.44 -22.68
N ALA A 161 6.64 -4.66 -23.53
CA ALA A 161 5.58 -3.76 -23.10
C ALA A 161 4.54 -4.55 -22.29
N ILE A 162 4.00 -3.92 -21.25
CA ILE A 162 2.97 -4.57 -20.41
C ILE A 162 1.78 -5.06 -21.24
N SER A 163 1.47 -4.37 -22.34
CA SER A 163 0.44 -4.77 -23.31
C SER A 163 0.74 -6.13 -23.96
N ASN A 164 2.00 -6.43 -24.26
CA ASN A 164 2.39 -7.71 -24.82
C ASN A 164 2.16 -8.84 -23.83
N ARG A 165 2.35 -8.60 -22.55
CA ARG A 165 2.10 -9.59 -21.52
C ARG A 165 0.61 -9.90 -21.32
N TYR A 166 -0.25 -8.92 -21.52
CA TYR A 166 -1.69 -9.19 -21.58
C TYR A 166 -2.07 -10.06 -22.80
N LEU A 167 -1.41 -9.82 -23.94
CA LEU A 167 -1.59 -10.67 -25.13
C LEU A 167 -1.03 -12.08 -24.92
N ASP A 168 0.15 -12.21 -24.35
CA ASP A 168 0.77 -13.50 -24.03
C ASP A 168 -0.06 -14.28 -23.02
N TYR A 169 -0.62 -13.61 -22.00
CA TYR A 169 -1.58 -14.25 -21.09
C TYR A 169 -2.79 -14.83 -21.83
N GLN A 170 -3.37 -14.08 -22.77
CA GLN A 170 -4.51 -14.59 -23.56
C GLN A 170 -4.12 -15.81 -24.37
N LYS A 171 -2.98 -15.76 -25.07
CA LYS A 171 -2.47 -16.88 -25.86
C LYS A 171 -2.18 -18.11 -25.02
N LEU A 172 -1.49 -17.95 -23.88
CA LEU A 172 -1.19 -19.05 -22.96
C LEU A 172 -2.48 -19.68 -22.40
N ARG A 173 -3.45 -18.84 -22.01
CA ARG A 173 -4.76 -19.30 -21.54
C ARG A 173 -5.52 -20.08 -22.61
N ASP A 174 -5.46 -19.62 -23.86
CA ASP A 174 -6.15 -20.23 -24.98
C ASP A 174 -5.38 -21.44 -25.56
N GLY A 175 -4.24 -21.82 -24.95
CA GLY A 175 -3.47 -23.02 -25.28
C GLY A 175 -2.56 -22.88 -26.50
N ASP A 176 -2.11 -21.68 -26.84
CA ASP A 176 -1.17 -21.45 -27.95
C ASP A 176 0.17 -22.13 -27.69
N ALA A 177 0.44 -23.19 -28.44
CA ALA A 177 1.62 -24.03 -28.25
C ALA A 177 2.94 -23.26 -28.49
N ALA A 178 2.97 -22.38 -29.49
CA ALA A 178 4.18 -21.62 -29.81
C ALA A 178 4.55 -20.61 -28.70
N THR A 179 3.54 -19.92 -28.13
CA THR A 179 3.77 -19.04 -26.99
C THR A 179 4.21 -19.83 -25.76
N ARG A 180 3.60 -20.99 -25.50
CA ARG A 180 3.97 -21.85 -24.39
C ARG A 180 5.41 -22.34 -24.51
N GLU A 181 5.83 -22.86 -25.65
CA GLU A 181 7.19 -23.29 -25.94
C GLU A 181 8.21 -22.16 -25.71
N LYS A 182 7.91 -20.95 -26.24
CA LYS A 182 8.72 -19.75 -26.00
C LYS A 182 8.92 -19.47 -24.50
N TYR A 183 7.87 -19.61 -23.68
CA TYR A 183 7.96 -19.37 -22.23
C TYR A 183 8.69 -20.49 -21.50
N GLU A 184 8.56 -21.72 -21.93
CA GLU A 184 9.30 -22.87 -21.38
C GLU A 184 10.79 -22.79 -21.71
N GLU A 185 11.17 -22.50 -22.95
CA GLU A 185 12.56 -22.33 -23.40
C GLU A 185 13.29 -21.21 -22.65
N ASN A 186 12.58 -20.13 -22.32
CA ASN A 186 13.14 -18.99 -21.58
C ASN A 186 12.99 -19.13 -20.06
N ASN A 187 12.58 -20.27 -19.53
CA ASN A 187 12.30 -20.50 -18.10
C ASN A 187 11.31 -19.50 -17.48
N LEU A 188 10.37 -19.00 -18.29
CA LEU A 188 9.35 -18.06 -17.86
C LEU A 188 8.01 -18.74 -17.54
N TYR A 189 7.82 -19.98 -17.99
CA TYR A 189 6.61 -20.73 -17.67
C TYR A 189 6.60 -21.16 -16.21
N GLN A 190 5.53 -20.81 -15.50
CA GLN A 190 5.38 -21.11 -14.09
C GLN A 190 4.05 -21.81 -13.82
N GLN A 191 4.15 -23.06 -13.35
CA GLN A 191 3.01 -23.81 -12.82
C GLN A 191 3.02 -23.70 -11.30
N PRO A 192 2.24 -22.79 -10.69
CA PRO A 192 2.23 -22.64 -9.25
C PRO A 192 1.58 -23.82 -8.55
N THR A 193 2.10 -24.12 -7.37
CA THR A 193 1.54 -25.11 -6.45
C THR A 193 1.16 -24.43 -5.14
N GLU A 194 0.38 -25.11 -4.30
CA GLU A 194 0.10 -24.60 -2.96
C GLU A 194 1.37 -24.54 -2.07
N ALA A 195 2.44 -25.25 -2.43
CA ALA A 195 3.75 -25.08 -1.81
C ALA A 195 4.30 -23.65 -1.91
N SER A 196 3.89 -22.89 -2.92
CA SER A 196 4.23 -21.47 -3.06
C SER A 196 3.55 -20.56 -2.02
N VAL A 197 2.66 -21.10 -1.18
CA VAL A 197 1.83 -20.37 -0.20
C VAL A 197 2.27 -20.64 1.23
N TRP A 198 3.52 -20.52 1.51
CA TRP A 198 4.01 -20.70 2.88
C TRP A 198 3.61 -19.53 3.81
N ASN A 199 3.60 -19.75 5.14
CA ASN A 199 3.15 -18.79 6.16
C ASN A 199 1.71 -18.34 6.01
N PHE A 200 0.80 -19.27 6.02
CA PHE A 200 -0.61 -19.03 5.72
C PHE A 200 -1.40 -18.44 6.89
N THR A 201 -2.18 -17.41 6.58
CA THR A 201 -3.18 -16.84 7.48
C THR A 201 -4.47 -16.57 6.70
N VAL A 202 -5.58 -17.21 7.09
CA VAL A 202 -6.86 -17.13 6.37
C VAL A 202 -7.51 -15.75 6.54
N LEU A 203 -7.65 -15.29 7.78
CA LEU A 203 -8.45 -14.11 8.11
C LEU A 203 -8.06 -12.84 7.33
N PRO A 204 -6.78 -12.49 7.18
CA PRO A 204 -6.40 -11.31 6.43
C PRO A 204 -6.67 -11.38 4.93
N MET A 205 -6.89 -12.60 4.40
CA MET A 205 -7.15 -12.82 2.98
C MET A 205 -8.65 -12.88 2.64
N LEU A 206 -9.54 -12.85 3.62
CA LEU A 206 -10.98 -12.95 3.39
C LEU A 206 -11.55 -11.86 2.48
N PRO A 207 -11.16 -10.57 2.58
CA PRO A 207 -11.65 -9.54 1.67
C PRO A 207 -11.31 -9.84 0.20
N GLN A 208 -10.07 -10.23 -0.06
CA GLN A 208 -9.58 -10.58 -1.39
C GLN A 208 -10.26 -11.85 -1.92
N ALA A 209 -10.35 -12.87 -1.07
CA ALA A 209 -11.00 -14.14 -1.42
C ALA A 209 -12.50 -13.95 -1.72
N ALA A 210 -13.20 -13.10 -0.97
CA ALA A 210 -14.59 -12.77 -1.23
C ALA A 210 -14.76 -12.07 -2.59
N GLY A 211 -13.90 -11.10 -2.91
CA GLY A 211 -13.89 -10.45 -4.21
C GLY A 211 -13.65 -11.44 -5.36
N MET A 212 -12.68 -12.35 -5.21
CA MET A 212 -12.43 -13.42 -6.17
C MET A 212 -13.63 -14.39 -6.29
N ALA A 213 -14.23 -14.79 -5.18
CA ALA A 213 -15.37 -15.69 -5.17
C ALA A 213 -16.56 -15.09 -5.95
N ILE A 214 -16.86 -13.80 -5.72
CA ILE A 214 -17.89 -13.08 -6.47
C ILE A 214 -17.54 -13.08 -7.96
N THR A 215 -16.31 -12.76 -8.33
CA THR A 215 -15.87 -12.73 -9.73
C THR A 215 -16.04 -14.10 -10.40
N ARG A 216 -15.70 -15.18 -9.71
CA ARG A 216 -15.86 -16.55 -10.19
C ARG A 216 -17.32 -16.96 -10.36
N LEU A 217 -18.21 -16.49 -9.49
CA LEU A 217 -19.67 -16.71 -9.63
C LEU A 217 -20.21 -16.16 -10.95
N PHE A 218 -19.58 -15.11 -11.49
CA PHE A 218 -19.89 -14.54 -12.81
C PHE A 218 -19.03 -15.10 -13.95
N GLY A 219 -18.33 -16.22 -13.74
CA GLY A 219 -17.53 -16.88 -14.76
C GLY A 219 -16.17 -16.22 -15.04
N GLY A 220 -15.71 -15.32 -14.16
CA GLY A 220 -14.41 -14.66 -14.33
C GLY A 220 -13.23 -15.62 -14.12
N GLY A 221 -12.25 -15.60 -15.04
CA GLY A 221 -11.00 -16.36 -14.97
C GLY A 221 -9.96 -15.71 -14.03
N ALA A 222 -8.73 -16.25 -14.05
CA ALA A 222 -7.64 -15.85 -13.15
C ALA A 222 -7.34 -14.35 -13.18
N LEU A 223 -7.28 -13.74 -14.37
CA LEU A 223 -7.05 -12.29 -14.52
C LEU A 223 -8.17 -11.45 -13.89
N ALA A 224 -9.44 -11.83 -14.12
CA ALA A 224 -10.59 -11.14 -13.52
C ALA A 224 -10.57 -11.27 -11.99
N CYS A 225 -10.11 -12.41 -11.45
CA CYS A 225 -9.94 -12.63 -10.02
C CYS A 225 -8.91 -11.67 -9.38
N VAL A 226 -7.86 -11.25 -10.11
CA VAL A 226 -6.94 -10.20 -9.62
C VAL A 226 -7.70 -8.93 -9.29
N TYR A 227 -8.53 -8.46 -10.22
CA TYR A 227 -9.31 -7.23 -10.03
C TYR A 227 -10.42 -7.41 -8.98
N GLY A 228 -11.06 -8.57 -8.95
CA GLY A 228 -12.02 -8.91 -7.90
C GLY A 228 -11.43 -8.85 -6.50
N ALA A 229 -10.23 -9.41 -6.32
CA ALA A 229 -9.50 -9.35 -5.06
C ALA A 229 -9.16 -7.93 -4.63
N ARG A 230 -8.65 -7.12 -5.57
CA ARG A 230 -8.30 -5.71 -5.34
C ARG A 230 -9.51 -4.89 -4.92
N ILE A 231 -10.64 -5.07 -5.60
CA ILE A 231 -11.90 -4.38 -5.27
C ILE A 231 -12.42 -4.82 -3.91
N GLY A 232 -12.38 -6.11 -3.59
CA GLY A 232 -12.78 -6.63 -2.29
C GLY A 232 -11.94 -6.06 -1.14
N ASN A 233 -10.63 -6.02 -1.30
CA ASN A 233 -9.71 -5.44 -0.32
C ASN A 233 -9.93 -3.92 -0.16
N LEU A 234 -10.04 -3.19 -1.26
CA LEU A 234 -10.29 -1.75 -1.28
C LEU A 234 -11.63 -1.39 -0.63
N LEU A 235 -12.67 -2.19 -0.83
CA LEU A 235 -13.97 -1.98 -0.20
C LEU A 235 -13.88 -2.06 1.32
N VAL A 236 -13.23 -3.11 1.84
CA VAL A 236 -13.02 -3.26 3.30
C VAL A 236 -12.16 -2.14 3.85
N TYR A 237 -11.10 -1.74 3.13
CA TYR A 237 -10.30 -0.58 3.50
C TYR A 237 -11.14 0.71 3.58
N ALA A 238 -11.95 1.00 2.57
CA ALA A 238 -12.81 2.19 2.55
C ALA A 238 -13.85 2.19 3.68
N LEU A 239 -14.41 1.02 4.03
CA LEU A 239 -15.31 0.87 5.18
C LEU A 239 -14.60 1.12 6.51
N LEU A 240 -13.38 0.61 6.71
CA LEU A 240 -12.58 0.90 7.90
C LEU A 240 -12.23 2.38 8.00
N CYS A 241 -11.89 3.02 6.88
CA CYS A 241 -11.70 4.47 6.81
C CYS A 241 -12.96 5.25 7.16
N LEU A 242 -14.14 4.81 6.71
CA LEU A 242 -15.43 5.40 7.08
C LEU A 242 -15.61 5.40 8.60
N PHE A 243 -15.43 4.24 9.24
CA PHE A 243 -15.57 4.11 10.70
C PHE A 243 -14.51 4.92 11.46
N ALA A 244 -13.27 4.95 10.97
CA ALA A 244 -12.23 5.81 11.54
C ALA A 244 -12.61 7.29 11.49
N LEU A 245 -13.11 7.77 10.35
CA LEU A 245 -13.51 9.18 10.18
C LEU A 245 -14.77 9.55 10.98
N GLN A 246 -15.66 8.59 11.25
CA GLN A 246 -16.79 8.80 12.17
C GLN A 246 -16.32 9.01 13.62
N ASN A 247 -15.27 8.32 14.03
CA ASN A 247 -14.64 8.50 15.32
C ASN A 247 -13.87 9.83 15.42
N CYS A 248 -13.24 10.28 14.32
CA CYS A 248 -12.43 11.49 14.30
C CYS A 248 -13.28 12.74 14.49
N LYS A 249 -13.16 13.42 15.64
CA LYS A 249 -13.66 14.77 15.86
C LYS A 249 -12.59 15.83 15.54
N ARG A 250 -11.32 15.45 15.64
CA ARG A 250 -10.14 16.28 15.40
C ARG A 250 -9.25 15.64 14.33
N TYR A 251 -8.39 16.43 13.74
CA TYR A 251 -7.39 15.98 12.75
C TYR A 251 -7.99 15.32 11.49
N ARG A 252 -9.25 15.57 11.16
CA ARG A 252 -9.90 14.99 9.96
C ARG A 252 -9.14 15.23 8.65
N PRO A 253 -8.62 16.45 8.34
CA PRO A 253 -7.83 16.67 7.14
C PRO A 253 -6.60 15.77 7.09
N LEU A 254 -5.93 15.58 8.24
CA LEU A 254 -4.74 14.74 8.35
C LEU A 254 -5.07 13.26 8.12
N PHE A 255 -6.13 12.74 8.75
CA PHE A 255 -6.56 11.36 8.53
C PHE A 255 -6.92 11.10 7.07
N VAL A 256 -7.66 12.02 6.44
CA VAL A 256 -8.02 11.91 5.02
C VAL A 256 -6.78 11.91 4.13
N ALA A 257 -5.77 12.76 4.44
CA ALA A 257 -4.53 12.79 3.69
C ALA A 257 -3.76 11.45 3.77
N PHE A 258 -3.69 10.83 4.95
CA PHE A 258 -3.09 9.50 5.10
C PHE A 258 -3.89 8.41 4.39
N MET A 259 -5.22 8.45 4.48
CA MET A 259 -6.10 7.48 3.84
C MET A 259 -6.08 7.55 2.30
N LEU A 260 -5.87 8.74 1.75
CA LEU A 260 -5.75 9.01 0.31
C LEU A 260 -4.29 9.08 -0.17
N LEU A 261 -3.32 8.82 0.70
CA LEU A 261 -1.91 8.79 0.29
C LEU A 261 -1.73 7.76 -0.82
N PRO A 262 -1.02 8.09 -1.92
CA PRO A 262 -0.90 7.19 -3.08
C PRO A 262 -0.40 5.79 -2.73
N MET A 263 0.63 5.67 -1.87
CA MET A 263 1.10 4.38 -1.37
C MET A 263 0.01 3.61 -0.62
N THR A 264 -0.77 4.29 0.19
CA THR A 264 -1.86 3.66 0.97
C THR A 264 -2.97 3.15 0.04
N LEU A 265 -3.35 3.94 -0.97
CA LEU A 265 -4.34 3.53 -1.97
C LEU A 265 -3.83 2.38 -2.85
N PHE A 266 -2.56 2.41 -3.25
CA PHE A 266 -1.92 1.33 -3.99
C PHE A 266 -1.98 0.00 -3.22
N LEU A 267 -1.62 0.02 -1.93
CA LEU A 267 -1.68 -1.17 -1.07
C LEU A 267 -3.12 -1.62 -0.78
N ALA A 268 -4.04 -0.69 -0.59
CA ALA A 268 -5.46 -1.00 -0.39
C ALA A 268 -6.11 -1.59 -1.64
N ALA A 269 -5.66 -1.15 -2.82
CA ALA A 269 -6.11 -1.62 -4.13
C ALA A 269 -5.25 -2.78 -4.67
N SER A 270 -4.64 -3.57 -3.80
CA SER A 270 -3.81 -4.72 -4.14
C SER A 270 -4.37 -6.02 -3.58
N CYS A 271 -3.83 -7.15 -4.03
CA CYS A 271 -4.25 -8.47 -3.54
C CYS A 271 -3.58 -8.88 -2.21
N ASN A 272 -2.84 -7.97 -1.56
CA ASN A 272 -2.19 -8.26 -0.28
C ASN A 272 -3.05 -7.84 0.92
N TYR A 273 -2.64 -8.22 2.14
CA TYR A 273 -3.33 -7.86 3.38
C TYR A 273 -2.97 -6.47 3.93
N ASP A 274 -2.01 -5.78 3.32
CA ASP A 274 -1.54 -4.48 3.84
C ASP A 274 -2.67 -3.43 3.82
N GLY A 275 -3.57 -3.49 2.82
CA GLY A 275 -4.76 -2.61 2.77
C GLY A 275 -5.66 -2.79 3.98
N LEU A 276 -5.99 -4.03 4.33
CA LEU A 276 -6.76 -4.33 5.55
C LEU A 276 -6.02 -3.81 6.79
N LEU A 277 -4.73 -4.10 6.91
CA LEU A 277 -3.92 -3.71 8.06
C LEU A 277 -3.86 -2.19 8.22
N LEU A 278 -3.68 -1.44 7.14
CA LEU A 278 -3.70 0.03 7.15
C LEU A 278 -5.06 0.55 7.61
N GLY A 279 -6.17 0.00 7.10
CA GLY A 279 -7.51 0.36 7.56
C GLY A 279 -7.69 0.13 9.07
N LEU A 280 -7.18 -0.98 9.60
CA LEU A 280 -7.20 -1.28 11.04
C LEU A 280 -6.35 -0.27 11.83
N TYR A 281 -5.18 0.16 11.31
CA TYR A 281 -4.37 1.20 11.94
C TYR A 281 -5.10 2.54 12.01
N TRP A 282 -5.73 2.97 10.91
CA TRP A 282 -6.48 4.22 10.90
C TRP A 282 -7.64 4.17 11.88
N PHE A 283 -8.34 3.03 11.95
CA PHE A 283 -9.43 2.84 12.89
C PHE A 283 -8.94 2.87 14.34
N ALA A 284 -7.88 2.13 14.68
CA ALA A 284 -7.30 2.15 16.02
C ALA A 284 -6.78 3.54 16.42
N ALA A 285 -6.04 4.22 15.52
CA ALA A 285 -5.54 5.57 15.75
C ALA A 285 -6.67 6.60 15.94
N SER A 286 -7.84 6.39 15.32
CA SER A 286 -8.97 7.32 15.41
C SER A 286 -9.51 7.48 16.83
N TYR A 287 -9.32 6.51 17.71
CA TYR A 287 -9.66 6.65 19.12
C TYR A 287 -8.91 7.77 19.84
N TYR A 288 -7.72 8.11 19.36
CA TYR A 288 -6.96 9.23 19.88
C TYR A 288 -7.62 10.60 19.61
N CYS A 289 -8.46 10.65 18.60
CA CYS A 289 -9.17 11.85 18.15
C CYS A 289 -10.62 11.93 18.63
N LYS A 290 -11.05 10.96 19.46
CA LYS A 290 -12.43 10.86 19.96
C LYS A 290 -12.58 11.66 21.25
N ASP A 291 -13.75 12.30 21.45
CA ASP A 291 -14.04 13.07 22.66
C ASP A 291 -14.39 12.19 23.85
N GLU A 292 -15.08 11.07 23.60
CA GLU A 292 -15.47 10.09 24.60
C GLU A 292 -15.19 8.67 24.11
N ILE A 293 -14.57 7.86 24.95
CA ILE A 293 -14.20 6.47 24.71
C ILE A 293 -15.02 5.59 25.66
N THR A 294 -15.88 4.77 25.10
CA THR A 294 -16.84 3.91 25.81
C THR A 294 -16.39 2.46 25.83
N ASP A 295 -17.08 1.62 26.64
CA ASP A 295 -16.84 0.18 26.67
C ASP A 295 -17.01 -0.47 25.28
N LYS A 296 -17.99 0.00 24.48
CA LYS A 296 -18.19 -0.48 23.10
C LYS A 296 -16.97 -0.20 22.23
N ASP A 297 -16.39 0.97 22.33
CA ASP A 297 -15.18 1.33 21.59
C ASP A 297 -14.03 0.39 21.92
N MET A 298 -13.90 0.02 23.18
CA MET A 298 -12.83 -0.85 23.62
C MET A 298 -13.06 -2.33 23.23
N ILE A 299 -14.31 -2.78 23.14
CA ILE A 299 -14.60 -4.10 22.55
C ILE A 299 -14.15 -4.14 21.09
N PHE A 300 -14.51 -3.12 20.29
CA PHE A 300 -14.06 -3.03 18.91
C PHE A 300 -12.53 -2.91 18.82
N PHE A 301 -11.91 -2.16 19.72
CA PHE A 301 -10.46 -2.08 19.78
C PHE A 301 -9.82 -3.45 20.04
N CYS A 302 -10.34 -4.26 20.94
CA CYS A 302 -9.80 -5.60 21.21
C CYS A 302 -9.88 -6.50 19.97
N ILE A 303 -10.97 -6.44 19.20
CA ILE A 303 -11.12 -7.18 17.94
C ILE A 303 -10.10 -6.70 16.91
N VAL A 304 -10.03 -5.40 16.69
CA VAL A 304 -9.09 -4.77 15.75
C VAL A 304 -7.64 -5.09 16.14
N TYR A 305 -7.30 -4.96 17.40
CA TYR A 305 -5.98 -5.27 17.93
C TYR A 305 -5.60 -6.74 17.72
N ALA A 306 -6.51 -7.67 18.03
CA ALA A 306 -6.26 -9.08 17.81
C ALA A 306 -5.99 -9.39 16.33
N LEU A 307 -6.78 -8.80 15.41
CA LEU A 307 -6.53 -8.92 13.96
C LEU A 307 -5.21 -8.30 13.55
N MET A 308 -4.84 -7.14 14.06
CA MET A 308 -3.55 -6.50 13.77
C MET A 308 -2.37 -7.37 14.18
N VAL A 309 -2.39 -7.92 15.39
CA VAL A 309 -1.34 -8.81 15.91
C VAL A 309 -1.29 -10.11 15.11
N HIS A 310 -2.46 -10.64 14.73
CA HIS A 310 -2.55 -11.85 13.90
C HIS A 310 -1.92 -11.65 12.51
N VAL A 311 -2.07 -10.47 11.91
CA VAL A 311 -1.45 -10.15 10.61
C VAL A 311 0.07 -10.00 10.75
N LYS A 312 0.52 -9.22 11.74
CA LYS A 312 1.95 -8.99 11.99
C LYS A 312 2.20 -8.84 13.50
N LEU A 313 3.08 -9.68 14.04
CA LEU A 313 3.36 -9.73 15.48
C LEU A 313 3.92 -8.41 16.05
N ASN A 314 4.63 -7.60 15.25
CA ASN A 314 5.12 -6.29 15.69
C ASN A 314 4.00 -5.33 16.13
N ASN A 315 2.74 -5.59 15.72
CA ASN A 315 1.57 -4.85 16.17
C ASN A 315 1.24 -5.05 17.65
N ILE A 316 1.93 -5.94 18.36
CA ILE A 316 1.75 -6.14 19.80
C ILE A 316 1.88 -4.84 20.60
N LEU A 317 2.68 -3.89 20.13
CA LEU A 317 2.86 -2.59 20.78
C LEU A 317 1.61 -1.70 20.77
N TRP A 318 0.65 -1.95 19.87
CA TRP A 318 -0.63 -1.24 19.91
C TRP A 318 -1.44 -1.54 21.17
N LEU A 319 -1.03 -2.56 21.92
CA LEU A 319 -1.51 -2.80 23.29
C LEU A 319 -1.37 -1.57 24.19
N CYS A 320 -0.37 -0.75 23.95
CA CYS A 320 -0.13 0.48 24.72
C CYS A 320 -1.10 1.62 24.35
N LEU A 321 -1.87 1.52 23.25
CA LEU A 321 -2.78 2.60 22.84
C LEU A 321 -3.77 2.99 23.94
N PRO A 322 -4.52 2.08 24.60
CA PRO A 322 -5.39 2.46 25.71
C PRO A 322 -4.70 3.24 26.81
N LEU A 323 -3.42 2.93 27.09
CA LEU A 323 -2.65 3.58 28.16
C LEU A 323 -2.32 5.05 27.83
N VAL A 324 -2.05 5.36 26.54
CA VAL A 324 -1.69 6.70 26.08
C VAL A 324 -2.90 7.57 25.70
N LEU A 325 -4.09 7.01 25.59
CA LEU A 325 -5.32 7.75 25.31
C LEU A 325 -5.59 8.83 26.37
N PRO A 326 -6.18 9.99 26.02
CA PRO A 326 -6.45 11.07 26.97
C PRO A 326 -7.37 10.61 28.12
N MET A 327 -7.01 10.88 29.38
CA MET A 327 -7.84 10.52 30.54
C MET A 327 -9.20 11.20 30.53
N LYS A 328 -9.27 12.42 30.01
CA LYS A 328 -10.55 13.18 29.94
C LYS A 328 -11.56 12.50 29.03
N ALA A 329 -11.09 11.81 27.98
CA ALA A 329 -11.94 11.09 27.04
C ALA A 329 -12.38 9.71 27.59
N TRP A 330 -11.70 9.16 28.57
CA TRP A 330 -11.94 7.80 29.08
C TRP A 330 -13.22 7.71 29.90
N LYS A 331 -14.25 7.05 29.38
CA LYS A 331 -15.57 6.82 30.01
C LYS A 331 -15.85 5.33 30.22
N CYS A 332 -14.87 4.47 30.03
CA CYS A 332 -15.02 3.04 30.25
C CYS A 332 -15.13 2.69 31.75
N ARG A 333 -15.87 1.66 32.06
CA ARG A 333 -15.99 1.09 33.41
C ARG A 333 -14.68 0.49 33.90
N LEU A 334 -13.94 -0.16 32.97
CA LEU A 334 -12.64 -0.75 33.27
C LEU A 334 -11.53 0.27 33.20
N LYS A 335 -10.48 0.06 33.98
CA LYS A 335 -9.25 0.84 33.91
C LYS A 335 -8.50 0.55 32.62
N LYS A 336 -7.71 1.49 32.14
CA LYS A 336 -6.93 1.37 30.89
C LYS A 336 -6.05 0.13 30.83
N TRP A 337 -5.37 -0.22 31.92
CA TRP A 337 -4.53 -1.42 31.99
C TRP A 337 -5.34 -2.72 31.93
N GLN A 338 -6.57 -2.73 32.48
CA GLN A 338 -7.46 -3.89 32.37
C GLN A 338 -7.91 -4.09 30.92
N MET A 339 -8.22 -3.00 30.22
CA MET A 339 -8.55 -3.07 28.79
C MET A 339 -7.35 -3.53 27.95
N ALA A 340 -6.15 -3.08 28.27
CA ALA A 340 -4.93 -3.58 27.63
C ALA A 340 -4.75 -5.10 27.89
N ALA A 341 -4.98 -5.57 29.10
CA ALA A 341 -4.92 -7.00 29.41
C ALA A 341 -5.95 -7.82 28.63
N ILE A 342 -7.20 -7.33 28.51
CA ILE A 342 -8.26 -7.98 27.72
C ILE A 342 -7.86 -8.01 26.23
N ALA A 343 -7.32 -6.92 25.69
CA ALA A 343 -6.85 -6.88 24.33
C ALA A 343 -5.72 -7.91 24.10
N LEU A 344 -4.77 -8.03 25.01
CA LEU A 344 -3.73 -9.06 24.95
C LEU A 344 -4.33 -10.47 24.96
N CYS A 345 -5.27 -10.75 25.86
CA CYS A 345 -5.94 -12.04 25.91
C CYS A 345 -6.67 -12.36 24.59
N SER A 346 -7.32 -11.36 23.96
CA SER A 346 -8.00 -11.56 22.68
C SER A 346 -7.01 -11.89 21.55
N ALA A 347 -5.83 -11.25 21.52
CA ALA A 347 -4.79 -11.55 20.54
C ALA A 347 -4.19 -12.95 20.76
N VAL A 348 -3.94 -13.33 22.02
CA VAL A 348 -3.44 -14.67 22.35
C VAL A 348 -4.46 -15.74 21.98
N ALA A 349 -5.75 -15.52 22.27
CA ALA A 349 -6.82 -16.45 21.91
C ALA A 349 -6.90 -16.65 20.40
N LEU A 350 -6.82 -15.58 19.61
CA LEU A 350 -6.80 -15.66 18.15
C LEU A 350 -5.55 -16.36 17.64
N PHE A 351 -4.37 -16.10 18.22
CA PHE A 351 -3.12 -16.76 17.87
C PHE A 351 -3.20 -18.28 18.12
N VAL A 352 -3.70 -18.69 19.29
CA VAL A 352 -3.88 -20.11 19.62
C VAL A 352 -4.88 -20.76 18.65
N ALA A 353 -6.04 -20.13 18.40
CA ALA A 353 -7.03 -20.64 17.47
C ALA A 353 -6.44 -20.84 16.05
N THR A 354 -5.63 -19.89 15.58
CA THR A 354 -4.97 -19.98 14.27
C THR A 354 -3.89 -21.07 14.25
N SER A 355 -3.14 -21.21 15.34
CA SER A 355 -2.11 -22.27 15.44
C SER A 355 -2.75 -23.65 15.40
N VAL A 356 -3.86 -23.84 16.09
CA VAL A 356 -4.64 -25.09 16.02
C VAL A 356 -5.19 -25.31 14.60
N TYR A 357 -5.76 -24.29 14.00
CA TYR A 357 -6.26 -24.36 12.64
C TYR A 357 -5.14 -24.77 11.65
N ASN A 358 -3.99 -24.12 11.71
CA ASN A 358 -2.85 -24.45 10.84
C ASN A 358 -2.37 -25.89 11.04
N GLY A 359 -2.32 -26.36 12.27
CA GLY A 359 -1.98 -27.76 12.57
C GLY A 359 -2.96 -28.78 12.00
N LEU A 360 -4.24 -28.42 11.85
CA LEU A 360 -5.28 -29.31 11.33
C LEU A 360 -5.41 -29.27 9.80
N PHE A 361 -5.19 -28.12 9.17
CA PHE A 361 -5.56 -27.86 7.79
C PHE A 361 -4.40 -27.57 6.84
N MET A 362 -3.16 -27.45 7.35
CA MET A 362 -1.98 -27.28 6.52
C MET A 362 -1.17 -28.57 6.48
N HIS A 363 -1.04 -29.15 5.29
CA HIS A 363 -0.35 -30.44 5.09
C HIS A 363 0.85 -30.26 4.15
N GLY A 364 1.99 -30.85 4.53
CA GLY A 364 3.21 -30.85 3.70
C GLY A 364 4.09 -29.61 3.82
N PHE A 365 3.71 -28.63 4.67
CA PHE A 365 4.45 -27.37 4.83
C PHE A 365 5.51 -27.39 5.92
N GLU A 366 5.78 -28.53 6.53
CA GLU A 366 6.67 -28.68 7.70
C GLU A 366 8.11 -28.21 7.45
N ASN A 367 8.57 -28.24 6.20
CA ASN A 367 9.93 -27.87 5.80
C ASN A 367 10.03 -26.64 4.90
N LEU A 368 8.95 -25.93 4.66
CA LEU A 368 8.91 -24.76 3.76
C LEU A 368 9.24 -23.43 4.47
N GLY A 369 9.98 -23.48 5.58
CA GLY A 369 10.50 -22.28 6.21
C GLY A 369 11.42 -21.51 5.26
N ARG A 370 11.22 -20.18 5.12
CA ARG A 370 12.12 -19.32 4.34
C ARG A 370 13.46 -19.27 5.06
N MET A 371 14.37 -20.12 4.65
CA MET A 371 15.77 -20.05 5.09
C MET A 371 16.46 -18.97 4.25
N ILE A 372 16.67 -17.81 4.83
CA ILE A 372 17.54 -16.79 4.22
C ILE A 372 18.97 -17.13 4.63
N GLU A 373 19.83 -17.30 3.65
CA GLU A 373 21.22 -17.63 3.88
C GLU A 373 21.90 -16.58 4.79
N GLY A 374 22.63 -17.04 5.78
CA GLY A 374 23.31 -16.17 6.74
C GLY A 374 22.45 -15.59 7.87
N VAL A 375 21.14 -15.89 7.92
CA VAL A 375 20.26 -15.46 9.04
C VAL A 375 20.36 -16.45 10.19
N ASN A 376 20.73 -15.94 11.38
CA ASN A 376 20.73 -16.68 12.63
C ASN A 376 20.15 -15.80 13.74
N GLN A 377 18.90 -16.05 14.10
CA GLN A 377 18.15 -15.22 15.06
C GLN A 377 18.79 -15.19 16.44
N ILE A 378 19.31 -16.30 16.92
CA ILE A 378 19.90 -16.41 18.27
C ILE A 378 21.21 -15.62 18.35
N GLU A 379 22.10 -15.83 17.39
CA GLU A 379 23.38 -15.11 17.34
C GLU A 379 23.17 -13.62 17.07
N GLN A 380 22.17 -13.26 16.26
CA GLN A 380 21.80 -11.87 16.03
C GLN A 380 21.29 -11.22 17.33
N LEU A 381 20.49 -11.94 18.11
CA LEU A 381 20.01 -11.44 19.41
C LEU A 381 21.17 -11.26 20.41
N LYS A 382 22.10 -12.21 20.46
CA LYS A 382 23.34 -12.08 21.25
C LYS A 382 24.15 -10.85 20.85
N PHE A 383 24.31 -10.62 19.54
CA PHE A 383 24.99 -9.44 19.01
C PHE A 383 24.29 -8.13 19.46
N ILE A 384 22.97 -8.05 19.37
CA ILE A 384 22.21 -6.88 19.81
C ILE A 384 22.51 -6.54 21.28
N PHE A 385 22.41 -7.54 22.16
CA PHE A 385 22.62 -7.32 23.59
C PHE A 385 24.08 -7.10 23.99
N SER A 386 25.02 -7.72 23.27
CA SER A 386 26.44 -7.53 23.55
C SER A 386 27.01 -6.20 23.03
N ASN A 387 26.34 -5.57 22.05
CA ASN A 387 26.84 -4.32 21.44
C ASN A 387 25.71 -3.36 21.06
N ILE A 388 24.97 -2.89 22.05
CA ILE A 388 23.85 -1.96 21.87
C ILE A 388 24.23 -0.71 21.06
N PRO A 389 25.37 -0.03 21.29
CA PRO A 389 25.72 1.16 20.52
C PRO A 389 25.87 0.88 19.02
N ARG A 390 26.51 -0.24 18.66
CA ARG A 390 26.65 -0.64 17.26
C ARG A 390 25.31 -1.00 16.64
N TYR A 391 24.45 -1.69 17.39
CA TYR A 391 23.10 -1.98 16.94
C TYR A 391 22.27 -0.71 16.69
N LEU A 392 22.34 0.28 17.58
CA LEU A 392 21.71 1.58 17.36
C LEU A 392 22.25 2.29 16.11
N ALA A 393 23.56 2.20 15.85
CA ALA A 393 24.17 2.71 14.63
C ALA A 393 23.63 1.98 13.37
N VAL A 394 23.39 0.68 13.44
CA VAL A 394 22.75 -0.08 12.35
C VAL A 394 21.34 0.45 12.07
N LEU A 395 20.52 0.67 13.09
CA LEU A 395 19.17 1.22 12.93
C LEU A 395 19.19 2.62 12.30
N LEU A 396 20.00 3.51 12.83
CA LEU A 396 20.11 4.90 12.35
C LEU A 396 20.71 4.95 10.93
N GLY A 397 21.76 4.16 10.68
CA GLY A 397 22.38 4.04 9.36
C GLY A 397 21.38 3.52 8.30
N THR A 398 20.55 2.54 8.67
CA THR A 398 19.50 2.03 7.78
C THR A 398 18.48 3.11 7.39
N LEU A 399 18.04 3.93 8.34
CA LEU A 399 17.12 5.03 8.08
C LEU A 399 17.75 6.11 7.20
N TYR A 400 19.03 6.41 7.42
CA TYR A 400 19.79 7.39 6.65
C TYR A 400 20.00 6.93 5.19
N GLU A 401 20.51 5.72 4.98
CA GLU A 401 20.80 5.19 3.64
C GLU A 401 19.54 5.01 2.77
N ASN A 402 18.41 4.66 3.36
CA ASN A 402 17.17 4.46 2.62
C ASN A 402 16.43 5.75 2.30
N ASN A 403 16.91 6.92 2.74
CA ASN A 403 16.20 8.19 2.57
C ASN A 403 14.70 8.08 2.88
N PHE A 404 14.39 7.47 4.00
CA PHE A 404 13.13 6.81 4.31
C PHE A 404 11.90 7.71 4.14
N PHE A 405 12.05 9.01 4.42
CA PHE A 405 10.96 9.98 4.34
C PHE A 405 10.70 10.51 2.93
N LEU A 406 11.76 10.70 2.13
CA LEU A 406 11.65 11.44 0.87
C LEU A 406 11.39 10.53 -0.34
N PHE A 407 11.88 9.30 -0.33
CA PHE A 407 11.83 8.48 -1.53
C PHE A 407 10.87 7.29 -1.44
N GLN A 408 10.69 6.72 -0.26
CA GLN A 408 9.93 5.47 -0.17
C GLN A 408 8.41 5.62 -0.12
N THR A 409 7.86 6.80 0.21
CA THR A 409 6.41 7.04 0.19
C THR A 409 5.81 7.08 -1.22
N GLY A 410 6.62 7.22 -2.25
CA GLY A 410 6.27 7.11 -3.67
C GLY A 410 6.85 5.86 -4.34
N MET A 411 7.24 4.85 -3.56
CA MET A 411 7.67 3.56 -4.08
C MET A 411 6.47 2.64 -4.24
N PHE A 412 6.23 2.22 -5.46
CA PHE A 412 5.18 1.29 -5.87
C PHE A 412 5.79 -0.03 -6.32
N GLY A 413 4.97 -0.90 -6.88
CA GLY A 413 5.41 -2.23 -7.30
C GLY A 413 5.83 -3.07 -6.10
N ALA A 414 6.76 -3.97 -6.32
CA ALA A 414 7.42 -4.75 -5.25
C ALA A 414 8.48 -3.92 -4.48
N SER A 415 8.28 -2.60 -4.35
CA SER A 415 9.23 -1.59 -3.87
C SER A 415 10.36 -1.31 -4.87
N ASP A 416 10.05 -1.38 -6.13
CA ASP A 416 10.97 -1.25 -7.26
C ASP A 416 10.57 -0.12 -8.24
N THR A 417 9.35 0.40 -8.13
CA THR A 417 8.81 1.45 -8.99
C THR A 417 8.74 2.77 -8.23
N GLY A 418 9.82 3.55 -8.26
CA GLY A 418 9.92 4.84 -7.58
C GLY A 418 9.42 6.00 -8.44
N ILE A 419 8.49 6.80 -7.90
CA ILE A 419 8.04 8.06 -8.53
C ILE A 419 8.40 9.21 -7.59
N VAL A 420 9.52 9.86 -7.84
CA VAL A 420 10.10 10.93 -6.99
C VAL A 420 9.10 12.08 -6.75
N PHE A 421 8.34 12.46 -7.78
CA PHE A 421 7.30 13.47 -7.65
C PHE A 421 6.29 13.10 -6.55
N VAL A 422 5.82 11.84 -6.55
CA VAL A 422 4.84 11.37 -5.56
C VAL A 422 5.43 11.39 -4.16
N SER A 423 6.67 10.95 -3.98
CA SER A 423 7.37 10.98 -2.68
C SER A 423 7.48 12.39 -2.13
N THR A 424 7.93 13.34 -2.96
CA THR A 424 8.13 14.72 -2.55
C THR A 424 6.81 15.40 -2.17
N PHE A 425 5.80 15.25 -3.03
CA PHE A 425 4.49 15.87 -2.78
C PHE A 425 3.72 15.19 -1.64
N ALA A 426 3.95 13.90 -1.36
CA ALA A 426 3.35 13.24 -0.21
C ALA A 426 3.68 13.98 1.10
N VAL A 427 4.95 14.35 1.30
CA VAL A 427 5.39 15.09 2.48
C VAL A 427 4.71 16.46 2.55
N VAL A 428 4.66 17.19 1.42
CA VAL A 428 4.00 18.51 1.34
C VAL A 428 2.51 18.41 1.69
N VAL A 429 1.80 17.44 1.12
CA VAL A 429 0.36 17.21 1.37
C VAL A 429 0.10 16.88 2.84
N LEU A 430 0.96 16.04 3.45
CA LEU A 430 0.82 15.68 4.86
C LEU A 430 1.07 16.87 5.80
N PHE A 431 2.10 17.68 5.55
CA PHE A 431 2.32 18.91 6.31
C PHE A 431 1.19 19.91 6.12
N PHE A 432 0.70 20.09 4.89
CA PHE A 432 -0.44 20.94 4.61
C PHE A 432 -1.70 20.46 5.36
N ALA A 433 -1.99 19.17 5.34
CA ALA A 433 -3.10 18.57 6.08
C ALA A 433 -2.94 18.73 7.60
N ALA A 434 -1.71 18.64 8.13
CA ALA A 434 -1.42 18.90 9.53
C ALA A 434 -1.72 20.36 9.89
N THR A 435 -1.31 21.34 9.06
CA THR A 435 -1.65 22.76 9.29
C THR A 435 -3.14 23.03 9.23
N LEU A 436 -3.87 22.41 8.31
CA LEU A 436 -5.34 22.48 8.24
C LEU A 436 -6.04 21.85 9.45
N SER A 437 -5.34 21.03 10.20
CA SER A 437 -5.85 20.36 11.41
C SER A 437 -5.67 21.18 12.70
N VAL A 438 -5.11 22.40 12.60
CA VAL A 438 -4.76 23.29 13.74
C VAL A 438 -5.95 24.13 14.24
N HIS A 439 -7.18 23.93 13.75
CA HIS A 439 -8.35 24.76 14.09
C HIS A 439 -8.77 24.75 15.54
N GLU A 440 -8.44 23.71 16.29
CA GLU A 440 -8.79 23.61 17.70
C GLU A 440 -7.54 23.66 18.56
N LYS A 441 -7.60 24.41 19.68
CA LYS A 441 -6.58 24.33 20.70
C LYS A 441 -6.37 22.85 21.04
N SER A 442 -5.19 22.32 20.71
CA SER A 442 -4.85 20.95 20.98
C SER A 442 -5.11 20.62 22.45
N SER A 443 -6.07 19.73 22.70
CA SER A 443 -6.35 19.22 24.04
C SER A 443 -5.39 18.06 24.41
N LEU A 444 -4.33 17.87 23.65
CA LEU A 444 -3.30 16.89 23.92
C LEU A 444 -2.59 17.23 25.23
N SER A 445 -2.82 16.42 26.25
CA SER A 445 -2.02 16.55 27.46
C SER A 445 -0.56 16.21 27.14
N ARG A 446 0.38 16.87 27.80
CA ARG A 446 1.81 16.59 27.66
C ARG A 446 2.11 15.09 27.84
N ARG A 447 1.43 14.42 28.78
CA ARG A 447 1.57 12.97 29.03
C ARG A 447 1.13 12.13 27.82
N SER A 448 -0.01 12.45 27.22
CA SER A 448 -0.51 11.74 26.04
C SER A 448 0.38 11.98 24.81
N ALA A 449 0.92 13.17 24.64
CA ALA A 449 1.85 13.47 23.54
C ALA A 449 3.17 12.69 23.68
N ILE A 450 3.76 12.68 24.89
CA ILE A 450 4.96 11.89 25.17
C ILE A 450 4.68 10.40 24.97
N GLY A 451 3.55 9.90 25.46
CA GLY A 451 3.17 8.49 25.29
C GLY A 451 3.00 8.11 23.82
N LEU A 452 2.38 8.96 23.00
CA LEU A 452 2.23 8.73 21.57
C LEU A 452 3.58 8.73 20.85
N PHE A 453 4.47 9.65 21.19
CA PHE A 453 5.84 9.70 20.67
C PHE A 453 6.63 8.44 21.01
N LEU A 454 6.59 8.01 22.27
CA LEU A 454 7.26 6.79 22.71
C LEU A 454 6.70 5.54 22.03
N LEU A 455 5.36 5.48 21.83
CA LEU A 455 4.73 4.39 21.11
C LEU A 455 5.18 4.35 19.64
N ALA A 456 5.23 5.50 18.97
CA ALA A 456 5.72 5.60 17.59
C ALA A 456 7.18 5.14 17.48
N LEU A 457 8.04 5.60 18.39
CA LEU A 457 9.45 5.23 18.41
C LEU A 457 9.65 3.73 18.70
N ALA A 458 8.93 3.19 19.69
CA ALA A 458 8.98 1.78 20.03
C ALA A 458 8.50 0.90 18.88
N TYR A 459 7.42 1.30 18.20
CA TYR A 459 6.89 0.57 17.04
C TYR A 459 7.89 0.56 15.88
N ALA A 460 8.51 1.70 15.57
CA ALA A 460 9.55 1.79 14.56
C ALA A 460 10.75 0.88 14.92
N GLY A 461 11.23 0.97 16.14
CA GLY A 461 12.33 0.15 16.65
C GLY A 461 12.03 -1.36 16.59
N LEU A 462 10.84 -1.77 17.06
CA LEU A 462 10.44 -3.18 17.02
C LEU A 462 10.28 -3.71 15.59
N SER A 463 9.75 -2.91 14.67
CA SER A 463 9.60 -3.29 13.26
C SER A 463 10.97 -3.51 12.60
N MET A 464 11.93 -2.64 12.85
CA MET A 464 13.30 -2.79 12.35
C MET A 464 14.01 -3.97 13.01
N THR A 465 13.87 -4.14 14.32
CA THR A 465 14.45 -5.27 15.07
C THR A 465 13.91 -6.60 14.57
N GLY A 466 12.61 -6.67 14.31
CA GLY A 466 11.98 -7.87 13.74
C GLY A 466 12.63 -8.29 12.42
N LEU A 467 12.80 -7.36 11.49
CA LEU A 467 13.48 -7.61 10.22
C LEU A 467 14.97 -7.93 10.40
N TYR A 468 15.63 -7.29 11.35
CA TYR A 468 17.04 -7.56 11.66
C TYR A 468 17.26 -8.98 12.17
N LEU A 469 16.31 -9.49 12.95
CA LEU A 469 16.35 -10.85 13.49
C LEU A 469 15.96 -11.92 12.48
N THR A 470 14.94 -11.64 11.63
CA THR A 470 14.30 -12.69 10.82
C THR A 470 14.65 -12.64 9.34
N TYR A 471 15.19 -11.54 8.86
CA TYR A 471 15.40 -11.30 7.42
C TYR A 471 16.81 -10.84 7.07
N THR A 472 17.58 -10.36 8.04
CA THR A 472 18.91 -9.77 7.81
C THR A 472 20.00 -10.77 8.18
N PRO A 473 21.00 -11.01 7.31
CA PRO A 473 22.17 -11.82 7.64
C PRO A 473 22.90 -11.34 8.89
N LEU A 474 23.58 -12.26 9.57
CA LEU A 474 24.23 -12.01 10.86
C LEU A 474 25.18 -10.82 10.82
N MET A 475 25.06 -9.91 11.81
CA MET A 475 25.93 -8.74 12.04
C MET A 475 26.01 -7.75 10.87
N MET A 476 25.05 -7.77 9.96
CA MET A 476 25.03 -6.85 8.84
C MET A 476 24.92 -5.40 9.33
N ALA A 477 25.57 -4.47 8.62
CA ALA A 477 25.63 -3.05 9.01
C ALA A 477 24.31 -2.29 8.75
N ARG A 478 23.32 -2.93 8.12
CA ARG A 478 21.99 -2.37 7.84
C ARG A 478 20.90 -3.43 7.95
N VAL A 479 19.68 -3.00 8.17
CA VAL A 479 18.50 -3.86 8.14
C VAL A 479 18.04 -4.05 6.70
N ILE A 480 17.91 -5.30 6.25
CA ILE A 480 17.42 -5.63 4.90
C ILE A 480 15.89 -5.78 4.94
N GLY A 481 15.23 -5.47 3.81
CA GLY A 481 13.79 -5.65 3.62
C GLY A 481 12.93 -4.58 4.28
N LEU A 482 13.52 -3.50 4.77
CA LEU A 482 12.78 -2.38 5.35
C LEU A 482 12.06 -1.60 4.25
N GLN A 483 10.76 -1.40 4.42
CA GLN A 483 9.90 -0.70 3.45
C GLN A 483 9.07 0.38 4.17
N ALA A 484 8.83 1.52 3.49
CA ALA A 484 8.10 2.65 4.05
C ALA A 484 6.68 2.30 4.50
N ARG A 485 6.03 1.32 3.87
CA ARG A 485 4.70 0.86 4.25
C ARG A 485 4.59 0.41 5.71
N TYR A 486 5.68 -0.08 6.31
CA TYR A 486 5.70 -0.49 7.72
C TYR A 486 5.67 0.71 8.68
N PHE A 487 6.04 1.90 8.20
CA PHE A 487 6.12 3.12 8.98
C PHE A 487 4.94 4.07 8.79
N LEU A 488 3.99 3.77 7.91
CA LEU A 488 2.80 4.61 7.72
C LEU A 488 2.04 4.89 9.04
N PRO A 489 1.82 3.91 9.95
CA PRO A 489 1.21 4.19 11.23
C PRO A 489 2.11 5.05 12.14
N VAL A 490 3.44 4.90 12.08
CA VAL A 490 4.39 5.76 12.80
C VAL A 490 4.27 7.19 12.30
N PHE A 491 4.24 7.39 10.99
CA PHE A 491 4.09 8.71 10.39
C PHE A 491 2.79 9.39 10.81
N LEU A 492 1.68 8.67 10.83
CA LEU A 492 0.41 9.24 11.34
C LEU A 492 0.55 9.71 12.79
N MET A 493 1.14 8.90 13.69
CA MET A 493 1.36 9.28 15.08
C MET A 493 2.23 10.54 15.19
N LEU A 494 3.32 10.60 14.42
CA LEU A 494 4.22 11.77 14.40
C LEU A 494 3.53 13.01 13.82
N PHE A 495 2.72 12.87 12.77
CA PHE A 495 2.00 14.00 12.18
C PHE A 495 0.85 14.50 13.08
N ILE A 496 0.23 13.64 13.89
CA ILE A 496 -0.69 14.09 14.96
C ILE A 496 0.07 14.95 15.96
N LEU A 497 1.31 14.57 16.33
CA LEU A 497 2.15 15.38 17.22
C LEU A 497 2.58 16.70 16.56
N VAL A 498 2.94 16.67 15.27
CA VAL A 498 3.24 17.88 14.49
C VAL A 498 2.05 18.83 14.49
N ALA A 499 0.84 18.35 14.18
CA ALA A 499 -0.38 19.16 14.21
C ALA A 499 -0.64 19.73 15.61
N ALA A 500 -0.40 18.95 16.66
CA ALA A 500 -0.52 19.41 18.04
C ALA A 500 0.49 20.50 18.41
N LEU A 501 1.74 20.37 17.98
CA LEU A 501 2.80 21.37 18.17
C LEU A 501 2.50 22.65 17.38
N LEU A 502 2.09 22.51 16.13
CA LEU A 502 1.69 23.65 15.31
C LEU A 502 0.53 24.43 15.95
N SER A 503 -0.44 23.74 16.57
CA SER A 503 -1.55 24.38 17.29
C SER A 503 -1.12 25.18 18.53
N ALA A 504 0.05 24.88 19.08
CA ALA A 504 0.62 25.61 20.20
C ALA A 504 1.40 26.87 19.77
N VAL A 505 1.91 26.91 18.53
CA VAL A 505 2.79 27.96 18.01
C VAL A 505 2.07 28.89 17.05
N ILE A 506 1.19 28.33 16.23
CA ILE A 506 0.48 29.08 15.19
C ILE A 506 -0.92 29.44 15.71
N ALA A 507 -1.29 30.71 15.58
CA ALA A 507 -2.66 31.13 15.88
C ALA A 507 -3.66 30.32 15.02
N PRO A 508 -4.81 29.92 15.57
CA PRO A 508 -5.82 29.18 14.80
C PRO A 508 -6.14 29.94 13.52
N THR A 509 -6.10 29.24 12.40
CA THR A 509 -6.43 29.86 11.12
C THR A 509 -7.87 30.40 11.18
N GLN A 510 -8.11 31.59 10.66
CA GLN A 510 -9.46 32.17 10.56
C GLN A 510 -10.38 31.40 9.60
N MET A 511 -9.85 30.39 8.93
CA MET A 511 -10.58 29.49 8.03
C MET A 511 -11.50 28.58 8.86
N GLY A 512 -12.81 28.63 8.61
CA GLY A 512 -13.77 27.76 9.29
C GLY A 512 -13.46 26.26 9.06
N GLU A 513 -13.75 25.41 10.06
CA GLU A 513 -13.46 23.97 10.05
C GLU A 513 -13.94 23.26 8.77
N LYS A 514 -15.17 23.55 8.30
CA LYS A 514 -15.72 22.98 7.05
C LYS A 514 -14.86 23.31 5.82
N ARG A 515 -14.32 24.53 5.75
CA ARG A 515 -13.45 24.94 4.63
C ARG A 515 -12.12 24.21 4.68
N ALA A 516 -11.52 24.07 5.86
CA ALA A 516 -10.28 23.34 6.04
C ALA A 516 -10.44 21.86 5.69
N GLN A 517 -11.51 21.22 6.15
CA GLN A 517 -11.83 19.83 5.79
C GLN A 517 -12.02 19.67 4.28
N THR A 518 -12.78 20.59 3.64
CA THR A 518 -13.01 20.55 2.19
C THR A 518 -11.71 20.74 1.42
N LEU A 519 -10.86 21.68 1.84
CA LEU A 519 -9.58 21.96 1.17
C LEU A 519 -8.62 20.78 1.30
N GLY A 520 -8.44 20.27 2.53
CA GLY A 520 -7.59 19.08 2.76
C GLY A 520 -8.07 17.86 1.97
N PHE A 521 -9.38 17.64 1.94
CA PHE A 521 -9.99 16.58 1.13
C PHE A 521 -9.72 16.77 -0.37
N SER A 522 -9.96 17.97 -0.92
CA SER A 522 -9.78 18.23 -2.36
C SER A 522 -8.32 18.08 -2.79
N VAL A 523 -7.37 18.56 -1.97
CA VAL A 523 -5.92 18.42 -2.25
C VAL A 523 -5.53 16.96 -2.22
N SER A 524 -5.98 16.18 -1.23
CA SER A 524 -5.67 14.77 -1.10
C SER A 524 -6.24 13.93 -2.25
N VAL A 525 -7.48 14.19 -2.68
CA VAL A 525 -8.10 13.54 -3.83
C VAL A 525 -7.35 13.87 -5.12
N GLY A 526 -7.04 15.16 -5.35
CA GLY A 526 -6.29 15.61 -6.53
C GLY A 526 -4.91 14.96 -6.59
N PHE A 527 -4.21 14.89 -5.45
CA PHE A 527 -2.91 14.22 -5.35
C PHE A 527 -3.00 12.72 -5.66
N GLY A 528 -4.03 12.04 -5.15
CA GLY A 528 -4.29 10.63 -5.46
C GLY A 528 -4.52 10.39 -6.94
N ILE A 529 -5.36 11.21 -7.59
CA ILE A 529 -5.64 11.10 -9.03
C ILE A 529 -4.37 11.33 -9.87
N ILE A 530 -3.62 12.39 -9.59
CA ILE A 530 -2.37 12.68 -10.31
C ILE A 530 -1.38 11.54 -10.14
N SER A 531 -1.27 10.98 -8.94
CA SER A 531 -0.38 9.85 -8.67
C SER A 531 -0.79 8.58 -9.41
N ALA A 532 -2.10 8.30 -9.53
CA ALA A 532 -2.58 7.19 -10.34
C ALA A 532 -2.28 7.38 -11.83
N LEU A 533 -2.38 8.62 -12.35
CA LEU A 533 -1.99 8.93 -13.73
C LEU A 533 -0.50 8.74 -13.97
N LEU A 534 0.35 9.16 -13.03
CA LEU A 534 1.80 8.94 -13.10
C LEU A 534 2.15 7.46 -13.04
N LEU A 535 1.43 6.69 -12.22
CA LEU A 535 1.61 5.25 -12.13
C LEU A 535 1.18 4.55 -13.42
N PHE A 536 0.05 4.94 -14.02
CA PHE A 536 -0.36 4.48 -15.35
C PHE A 536 0.72 4.77 -16.38
N GLN A 537 1.22 5.97 -16.37
CA GLN A 537 2.35 6.36 -17.19
C GLN A 537 3.51 5.36 -17.01
N THR A 538 3.97 5.13 -15.84
CA THR A 538 5.12 4.28 -15.56
C THR A 538 4.93 2.86 -16.07
N TYR A 539 3.76 2.28 -15.91
CA TYR A 539 3.51 0.90 -16.32
C TYR A 539 3.16 0.72 -17.80
N PHE A 540 2.36 1.61 -18.36
CA PHE A 540 1.81 1.40 -19.72
C PHE A 540 2.51 2.17 -20.81
N VAL A 541 3.27 3.16 -20.45
CA VAL A 541 3.92 4.02 -21.43
C VAL A 541 5.45 3.95 -21.32
N GLY A 542 6.00 3.61 -20.17
CA GLY A 542 7.42 3.37 -19.95
C GLY A 542 8.05 4.31 -18.92
N PRO A 543 9.12 3.87 -18.26
CA PRO A 543 9.80 4.66 -17.25
C PRO A 543 10.48 5.87 -17.87
N VAL A 544 10.39 6.99 -17.15
CA VAL A 544 11.28 8.13 -17.40
C VAL A 544 12.64 7.77 -16.82
N THR A 545 13.45 7.06 -17.55
CA THR A 545 14.88 6.99 -17.23
C THR A 545 15.50 8.28 -17.73
N MET A 546 15.82 9.19 -16.82
CA MET A 546 16.81 10.21 -17.16
C MET A 546 18.11 9.48 -17.45
N VAL A 547 18.53 9.46 -18.71
CA VAL A 547 19.89 9.12 -19.07
C VAL A 547 20.74 10.24 -18.47
N THR A 548 21.37 9.98 -17.34
CA THR A 548 22.47 10.83 -16.87
C THR A 548 23.59 10.63 -17.87
N ALA A 549 23.85 11.67 -18.65
CA ALA A 549 25.00 11.76 -19.54
C ALA A 549 26.32 11.61 -18.77
#